data_00ffc56d423a4866ff2c18744f148f2b
#
_entry.id   00ffc56d423a4866ff2c18744f148f2b
#
_cell.length_a   1.000
_cell.length_b   1.000
_cell.length_c   1.000
_cell.angle_alpha   90.00
_cell.angle_beta   90.00
_cell.angle_gamma   90.00
#
_symmetry.space_group_name_H-M   'P 1'
#
loop_
_entity.id
_entity.type
_entity.pdbx_description
1 polymer ?
#
loop_
_entity_poly.entity_id
_entity_poly.type
_entity_poly.pdbx_seq_one_letter_code
_entity_poly.pdbx_strand_id
1 'polypeptide(L)'
;AIQKSVFECAIAGCKTIWIVANSDLAPVVRHCVGDWVHDPVYYNRTKVRFYREVRKEIPIYYVPIDYRDLDRRDSYGWSVLHGVNSAWWVGNKISKWLVPEKYFISFPMSAHDIYSLREHRKEIADPKANFFLSHNEKTVKDNLPLSFAMKGEDFIKCRRQINKETTREFLP
;
A
#
# COMPACT_ATOMS: atom_id res chain seq x y z
N ALA A 1 -2.40 -12.50 9.29
CA ALA A 1 -3.00 -11.25 8.77
C ALA A 1 -2.06 -10.57 7.77
N ILE A 2 -0.86 -10.11 8.14
CA ILE A 2 0.05 -9.34 7.28
C ILE A 2 0.48 -10.07 6.00
N GLN A 3 0.79 -11.36 6.05
CA GLN A 3 1.12 -12.17 4.87
C GLN A 3 -0.01 -12.18 3.84
N LYS A 4 -1.27 -12.20 4.32
CA LYS A 4 -2.45 -12.12 3.46
C LYS A 4 -2.49 -10.78 2.72
N SER A 5 -2.29 -9.65 3.42
CA SER A 5 -2.27 -8.32 2.79
C SER A 5 -1.14 -8.16 1.77
N VAL A 6 0.03 -8.74 2.04
CA VAL A 6 1.14 -8.78 1.07
C VAL A 6 0.73 -9.57 -0.18
N PHE A 7 0.06 -10.70 0.00
CA PHE A 7 -0.44 -11.50 -1.11
C PHE A 7 -1.54 -10.78 -1.90
N GLU A 8 -2.44 -10.06 -1.22
CA GLU A 8 -3.45 -9.19 -1.85
C GLU A 8 -2.81 -8.10 -2.71
N CYS A 9 -1.78 -7.42 -2.18
CA CYS A 9 -1.02 -6.42 -2.96
C CYS A 9 -0.37 -7.04 -4.20
N ALA A 10 0.18 -8.24 -4.10
CA ALA A 10 0.77 -8.94 -5.23
C ALA A 10 -0.27 -9.31 -6.28
N ILE A 11 -1.45 -9.80 -5.87
CA ILE A 11 -2.58 -10.10 -6.77
C ILE A 11 -3.12 -8.83 -7.41
N ALA A 12 -3.24 -7.73 -6.67
CA ALA A 12 -3.66 -6.43 -7.19
C ALA A 12 -2.71 -5.88 -8.26
N GLY A 13 -1.48 -6.38 -8.33
CA GLY A 13 -0.51 -6.04 -9.36
C GLY A 13 0.49 -4.97 -8.96
N CYS A 14 0.69 -4.78 -7.66
CA CYS A 14 1.72 -3.87 -7.15
C CYS A 14 3.10 -4.29 -7.65
N LYS A 15 3.92 -3.30 -7.99
CA LYS A 15 5.32 -3.50 -8.41
C LYS A 15 6.29 -3.47 -7.23
N THR A 16 5.90 -2.79 -6.17
CA THR A 16 6.60 -2.68 -4.90
C THR A 16 5.58 -2.71 -3.78
N ILE A 17 5.96 -3.23 -2.60
CA ILE A 17 5.10 -3.26 -1.42
C ILE A 17 5.80 -2.51 -0.30
N TRP A 18 5.07 -1.63 0.39
CA TRP A 18 5.57 -0.81 1.48
C TRP A 18 4.76 -1.13 2.74
N ILE A 19 5.42 -1.72 3.73
CA ILE A 19 4.78 -2.11 4.99
C ILE A 19 5.09 -1.04 6.04
N VAL A 20 4.05 -0.39 6.53
CA VAL A 20 4.15 0.58 7.62
C VAL A 20 3.87 -0.14 8.92
N ALA A 21 4.82 -0.13 9.83
CA ALA A 21 4.71 -0.78 11.12
C ALA A 21 5.50 0.01 12.19
N ASN A 22 5.12 -0.16 13.46
CA ASN A 22 5.89 0.39 14.56
C ASN A 22 7.30 -0.19 14.57
N SER A 23 8.27 0.59 15.01
CA SER A 23 9.69 0.20 15.06
C SER A 23 9.92 -1.13 15.77
N ASP A 24 9.17 -1.39 16.85
CA ASP A 24 9.27 -2.62 17.64
C ASP A 24 8.72 -3.85 16.93
N LEU A 25 7.68 -3.66 16.10
CA LEU A 25 7.03 -4.73 15.35
C LEU A 25 7.68 -4.99 13.99
N ALA A 26 8.32 -3.99 13.40
CA ALA A 26 8.90 -4.08 12.06
C ALA A 26 9.87 -5.27 11.89
N PRO A 27 10.79 -5.60 12.84
CA PRO A 27 11.66 -6.76 12.73
C PRO A 27 10.90 -8.08 12.70
N VAL A 28 9.86 -8.22 13.54
CA VAL A 28 9.02 -9.43 13.61
C VAL A 28 8.23 -9.60 12.32
N VAL A 29 7.63 -8.52 11.82
CA VAL A 29 6.90 -8.51 10.55
C VAL A 29 7.82 -8.92 9.41
N ARG A 30 9.04 -8.35 9.36
CA ARG A 30 10.04 -8.69 8.35
C ARG A 30 10.47 -10.16 8.41
N HIS A 31 10.64 -10.70 9.61
CA HIS A 31 10.94 -12.11 9.79
C HIS A 31 9.83 -13.02 9.24
N CYS A 32 8.56 -12.63 9.44
CA CYS A 32 7.41 -13.41 8.98
C CYS A 32 7.15 -13.29 7.46
N VAL A 33 7.44 -12.13 6.87
CA VAL A 33 7.06 -11.82 5.48
C VAL A 33 8.23 -11.95 4.51
N GLY A 34 9.43 -11.55 4.93
CA GLY A 34 10.63 -11.50 4.08
C GLY A 34 10.75 -10.18 3.32
N ASP A 35 11.71 -10.13 2.40
CA ASP A 35 12.06 -8.92 1.67
C ASP A 35 11.48 -8.87 0.25
N TRP A 36 10.80 -9.91 -0.19
CA TRP A 36 10.17 -10.01 -1.51
C TRP A 36 9.06 -11.06 -1.55
N VAL A 37 8.19 -10.96 -2.53
CA VAL A 37 7.14 -11.93 -2.84
C VAL A 37 7.06 -12.14 -4.35
N HIS A 38 6.70 -13.34 -4.78
CA HIS A 38 6.46 -13.60 -6.21
C HIS A 38 5.09 -13.07 -6.64
N ASP A 39 5.00 -12.53 -7.86
CA ASP A 39 3.70 -12.19 -8.48
C ASP A 39 2.92 -13.47 -8.81
N PRO A 40 1.86 -13.80 -8.06
CA PRO A 40 1.13 -15.06 -8.22
C PRO A 40 0.35 -15.13 -9.54
N VAL A 41 -0.02 -13.97 -10.10
CA VAL A 41 -0.74 -13.91 -11.38
C VAL A 41 0.20 -14.19 -12.54
N TYR A 42 1.43 -13.71 -12.45
CA TYR A 42 2.45 -14.00 -13.44
C TYR A 42 2.80 -15.48 -13.48
N TYR A 43 3.01 -16.10 -12.31
CA TYR A 43 3.30 -17.54 -12.21
C TYR A 43 2.20 -18.42 -12.77
N ASN A 44 0.94 -18.09 -12.54
CA ASN A 44 -0.20 -18.88 -13.01
C ASN A 44 -0.46 -18.75 -14.52
N ARG A 45 0.06 -17.72 -15.18
CA ARG A 45 -0.11 -17.52 -16.64
C ARG A 45 0.95 -18.24 -17.45
N THR A 46 2.11 -18.49 -16.90
CA THR A 46 3.23 -19.11 -17.59
C THR A 46 3.16 -20.61 -17.44
N LYS A 47 2.67 -21.32 -18.48
CA LYS A 47 2.71 -22.79 -18.57
C LYS A 47 4.13 -23.34 -18.71
N VAL A 48 5.12 -22.49 -18.97
CA VAL A 48 6.51 -22.84 -19.17
C VAL A 48 7.26 -22.58 -17.87
N ARG A 49 7.97 -23.58 -17.33
CA ARG A 49 8.91 -23.40 -16.23
C ARG A 49 10.09 -22.57 -16.73
N PHE A 50 10.00 -21.26 -16.56
CA PHE A 50 11.13 -20.38 -16.86
C PHE A 50 12.29 -20.63 -15.90
N TYR A 51 13.50 -20.54 -16.44
CA TYR A 51 14.73 -20.50 -15.67
C TYR A 51 14.69 -19.42 -14.59
N ARG A 52 15.51 -19.58 -13.55
CA ARG A 52 15.59 -18.70 -12.36
C ARG A 52 15.62 -17.20 -12.66
N GLU A 53 16.08 -16.83 -13.85
CA GLU A 53 16.27 -15.42 -14.29
C GLU A 53 14.98 -14.65 -14.61
N VAL A 54 13.85 -15.31 -14.72
CA VAL A 54 12.57 -14.67 -15.11
C VAL A 54 11.55 -14.66 -13.97
N ARG A 55 12.00 -14.77 -12.74
CA ARG A 55 11.11 -14.64 -11.57
C ARG A 55 10.73 -13.18 -11.37
N LYS A 56 9.45 -12.87 -11.53
CA LYS A 56 8.92 -11.55 -11.20
C LYS A 56 8.78 -11.44 -9.69
N GLU A 57 9.84 -11.00 -9.05
CA GLU A 57 9.88 -10.69 -7.63
C GLU A 57 9.38 -9.26 -7.39
N ILE A 58 8.52 -9.11 -6.39
CA ILE A 58 8.02 -7.83 -5.94
C ILE A 58 8.77 -7.51 -4.64
N PRO A 59 9.60 -6.47 -4.61
CA PRO A 59 10.35 -6.11 -3.42
C PRO A 59 9.43 -5.52 -2.35
N ILE A 60 9.77 -5.81 -1.08
CA ILE A 60 9.05 -5.34 0.10
C ILE A 60 9.94 -4.40 0.88
N TYR A 61 9.45 -3.20 1.14
CA TYR A 61 10.12 -2.16 1.93
C TYR A 61 9.40 -1.97 3.25
N TYR A 62 10.17 -1.76 4.33
CA TYR A 62 9.65 -1.54 5.67
C TYR A 62 9.82 -0.08 6.05
N VAL A 63 8.72 0.55 6.44
CA VAL A 63 8.66 1.95 6.84
C VAL A 63 8.31 1.99 8.32
N PRO A 64 9.30 2.18 9.21
CA PRO A 64 9.02 2.27 10.63
C PRO A 64 8.30 3.57 10.97
N ILE A 65 7.40 3.50 11.93
CA ILE A 65 6.82 4.68 12.57
C ILE A 65 7.67 5.01 13.78
N ASP A 66 8.19 6.25 13.83
CA ASP A 66 8.98 6.72 14.98
C ASP A 66 8.10 6.72 16.25
N TYR A 67 8.70 6.33 17.39
CA TYR A 67 8.01 6.31 18.68
C TYR A 67 7.41 7.69 19.06
N ARG A 68 8.02 8.79 18.60
CA ARG A 68 7.52 10.17 18.80
C ARG A 68 6.21 10.45 18.09
N ASP A 69 5.90 9.70 17.05
CA ASP A 69 4.70 9.87 16.24
C ASP A 69 3.56 8.95 16.69
N LEU A 70 3.81 7.95 17.54
CA LEU A 70 2.81 6.99 17.99
C LEU A 70 1.64 7.66 18.72
N ASP A 71 1.92 8.57 19.64
CA ASP A 71 0.89 9.24 20.44
C ASP A 71 0.16 10.36 19.69
N ARG A 72 0.79 10.95 18.68
CA ARG A 72 0.27 12.12 17.97
C ARG A 72 -0.43 11.77 16.67
N ARG A 73 -0.16 10.60 16.13
CA ARG A 73 -0.55 10.19 14.78
C ARG A 73 -1.07 8.77 14.76
N ASP A 74 -1.78 8.39 15.82
CA ASP A 74 -2.36 7.07 15.98
C ASP A 74 -3.64 6.92 15.16
N SER A 75 -3.49 6.88 13.83
CA SER A 75 -4.60 6.57 12.94
C SER A 75 -4.13 5.86 11.68
N TYR A 76 -5.00 5.01 11.13
CA TYR A 76 -4.73 4.35 9.84
C TYR A 76 -4.47 5.36 8.71
N GLY A 77 -5.19 6.48 8.70
CA GLY A 77 -5.00 7.54 7.71
C GLY A 77 -3.59 8.11 7.73
N TRP A 78 -3.03 8.35 8.91
CA TRP A 78 -1.64 8.79 9.05
C TRP A 78 -0.64 7.74 8.61
N SER A 79 -0.84 6.49 8.97
CA SER A 79 0.03 5.39 8.54
C SER A 79 0.04 5.24 7.02
N VAL A 80 -1.13 5.37 6.38
CA VAL A 80 -1.26 5.37 4.91
C VAL A 80 -0.48 6.54 4.29
N LEU A 81 -0.69 7.76 4.79
CA LEU A 81 0.02 8.94 4.29
C LEU A 81 1.53 8.85 4.51
N HIS A 82 1.98 8.31 5.63
CA HIS A 82 3.38 8.09 5.92
C HIS A 82 4.02 7.11 4.94
N GLY A 83 3.38 5.97 4.69
CA GLY A 83 3.83 4.97 3.72
C GLY A 83 3.89 5.52 2.29
N VAL A 84 2.83 6.16 1.83
CA VAL A 84 2.77 6.78 0.49
C VAL A 84 3.83 7.87 0.34
N ASN A 85 3.99 8.72 1.35
CA ASN A 85 5.01 9.78 1.31
C ASN A 85 6.43 9.22 1.28
N SER A 86 6.71 8.16 2.03
CA SER A 86 8.00 7.49 2.03
C SER A 86 8.30 6.86 0.67
N ALA A 87 7.33 6.16 0.07
CA ALA A 87 7.45 5.58 -1.26
C ALA A 87 7.67 6.66 -2.33
N TRP A 88 6.93 7.77 -2.27
CA TRP A 88 7.07 8.90 -3.19
C TRP A 88 8.46 9.55 -3.07
N TRP A 89 8.92 9.75 -1.82
CA TRP A 89 10.19 10.42 -1.56
C TRP A 89 11.39 9.61 -2.06
N VAL A 90 11.39 8.30 -1.78
CA VAL A 90 12.42 7.39 -2.26
C VAL A 90 12.40 7.30 -3.79
N GLY A 91 11.22 7.10 -4.37
CA GLY A 91 11.06 7.08 -5.83
C GLY A 91 11.57 8.35 -6.49
N ASN A 92 11.18 9.51 -6.00
CA ASN A 92 11.57 10.81 -6.57
C ASN A 92 13.08 11.10 -6.42
N LYS A 93 13.73 10.62 -5.33
CA LYS A 93 15.18 10.76 -5.15
C LYS A 93 15.99 9.90 -6.12
N ILE A 94 15.50 8.70 -6.43
CA ILE A 94 16.19 7.78 -7.33
C ILE A 94 15.95 8.21 -8.79
N SER A 95 14.69 8.35 -9.18
CA SER A 95 14.30 8.80 -10.50
C SER A 95 12.81 9.15 -10.54
N LYS A 96 12.46 10.24 -11.21
CA LYS A 96 11.05 10.64 -11.40
C LYS A 96 10.20 9.55 -12.08
N TRP A 97 10.80 8.70 -12.89
CA TRP A 97 10.14 7.58 -13.57
C TRP A 97 9.75 6.43 -12.62
N LEU A 98 10.31 6.41 -11.41
CA LEU A 98 10.01 5.41 -10.39
C LEU A 98 8.90 5.86 -9.43
N VAL A 99 8.45 7.10 -9.54
CA VAL A 99 7.34 7.61 -8.72
C VAL A 99 6.04 6.93 -9.18
N PRO A 100 5.35 6.20 -8.29
CA PRO A 100 4.12 5.54 -8.66
C PRO A 100 3.01 6.56 -8.98
N GLU A 101 2.29 6.34 -10.08
CA GLU A 101 1.12 7.14 -10.42
C GLU A 101 -0.08 6.82 -9.54
N LYS A 102 -0.12 5.60 -9.00
CA LYS A 102 -1.23 5.08 -8.18
C LYS A 102 -0.71 4.20 -7.05
N TYR A 103 -1.37 4.27 -5.93
CA TYR A 103 -1.09 3.48 -4.73
C TYR A 103 -2.29 2.61 -4.37
N PHE A 104 -2.05 1.33 -4.15
CA PHE A 104 -3.03 0.39 -3.61
C PHE A 104 -2.78 0.22 -2.12
N ILE A 105 -3.82 0.40 -1.32
CA ILE A 105 -3.78 0.31 0.14
C ILE A 105 -4.52 -0.94 0.58
N SER A 106 -3.87 -1.79 1.35
CA SER A 106 -4.46 -2.96 2.00
C SER A 106 -4.26 -2.89 3.51
N PHE A 107 -5.28 -3.29 4.25
CA PHE A 107 -5.26 -3.33 5.71
C PHE A 107 -5.18 -4.79 6.19
N PRO A 108 -4.28 -5.12 7.13
CA PRO A 108 -4.12 -6.51 7.60
C PRO A 108 -5.37 -7.13 8.21
N MET A 109 -6.28 -6.30 8.70
CA MET A 109 -7.54 -6.74 9.33
C MET A 109 -8.70 -6.90 8.33
N SER A 110 -8.51 -6.50 7.08
CA SER A 110 -9.54 -6.69 6.07
C SER A 110 -9.58 -8.13 5.58
N ALA A 111 -10.79 -8.62 5.34
CA ALA A 111 -11.01 -9.91 4.72
C ALA A 111 -11.69 -9.69 3.36
N HIS A 112 -10.93 -9.86 2.28
CA HIS A 112 -11.47 -9.79 0.93
C HIS A 112 -11.43 -11.14 0.28
N ASP A 113 -12.32 -11.34 -0.69
CA ASP A 113 -12.16 -12.39 -1.66
C ASP A 113 -11.01 -12.06 -2.61
N ILE A 114 -10.02 -12.94 -2.63
CA ILE A 114 -8.83 -12.81 -3.46
C ILE A 114 -9.17 -12.85 -4.95
N TYR A 115 -10.20 -13.60 -5.33
CA TYR A 115 -10.65 -13.68 -6.71
C TYR A 115 -11.19 -12.34 -7.21
N SER A 116 -11.93 -11.62 -6.36
CA SER A 116 -12.42 -10.28 -6.67
C SER A 116 -11.29 -9.31 -6.98
N LEU A 117 -10.20 -9.28 -6.20
CA LEU A 117 -9.03 -8.45 -6.48
C LEU A 117 -8.36 -8.80 -7.81
N ARG A 118 -8.32 -10.09 -8.16
CA ARG A 118 -7.75 -10.54 -9.43
C ARG A 118 -8.58 -10.12 -10.64
N GLU A 119 -9.90 -10.18 -10.54
CA GLU A 119 -10.82 -9.76 -11.59
C GLU A 119 -10.69 -8.26 -11.85
N HIS A 120 -10.64 -7.45 -10.80
CA HIS A 120 -10.53 -5.98 -10.88
C HIS A 120 -9.10 -5.45 -11.02
N ARG A 121 -8.11 -6.32 -11.26
CA ARG A 121 -6.70 -5.92 -11.35
C ARG A 121 -6.43 -4.79 -12.37
N LYS A 122 -7.17 -4.78 -13.49
CA LYS A 122 -7.03 -3.74 -14.52
C LYS A 122 -7.56 -2.38 -14.03
N GLU A 123 -8.67 -2.39 -13.34
CA GLU A 123 -9.30 -1.20 -12.75
C GLU A 123 -8.47 -0.65 -11.58
N ILE A 124 -7.93 -1.54 -10.75
CA ILE A 124 -6.99 -1.17 -9.68
C ILE A 124 -5.76 -0.49 -10.28
N ALA A 125 -5.24 -0.96 -11.40
CA ALA A 125 -4.06 -0.43 -12.05
C ALA A 125 -4.33 0.80 -12.93
N ASP A 126 -5.59 1.13 -13.26
CA ASP A 126 -5.93 2.27 -14.12
C ASP A 126 -5.52 3.60 -13.45
N PRO A 127 -4.58 4.38 -14.04
CA PRO A 127 -4.13 5.63 -13.45
C PRO A 127 -5.18 6.75 -13.53
N LYS A 128 -6.23 6.59 -14.34
CA LYS A 128 -7.23 7.63 -14.58
C LYS A 128 -8.29 7.71 -13.48
N ALA A 129 -8.61 6.60 -12.81
CA ALA A 129 -9.68 6.52 -11.84
C ALA A 129 -9.18 6.00 -10.48
N ASN A 130 -9.76 6.48 -9.39
CA ASN A 130 -9.61 5.89 -8.07
C ASN A 130 -10.49 4.63 -7.99
N PHE A 131 -10.05 3.65 -7.22
CA PHE A 131 -10.75 2.38 -7.03
C PHE A 131 -11.01 2.16 -5.54
N PHE A 132 -12.22 1.77 -5.17
CA PHE A 132 -12.61 1.48 -3.79
C PHE A 132 -13.34 0.14 -3.76
N LEU A 133 -12.88 -0.78 -2.92
CA LEU A 133 -13.66 -1.96 -2.59
C LEU A 133 -14.86 -1.55 -1.74
N SER A 134 -16.00 -2.17 -2.02
CA SER A 134 -17.24 -1.98 -1.26
C SER A 134 -17.77 -3.31 -0.74
N HIS A 135 -18.40 -3.27 0.42
CA HIS A 135 -19.17 -4.38 0.98
C HIS A 135 -20.49 -3.83 1.51
N ASN A 136 -21.62 -4.35 1.01
CA ASN A 136 -22.96 -3.83 1.33
C ASN A 136 -23.05 -2.30 1.16
N GLU A 137 -22.59 -1.79 0.02
CA GLU A 137 -22.55 -0.36 -0.33
C GLU A 137 -21.64 0.52 0.55
N LYS A 138 -20.99 -0.07 1.54
CA LYS A 138 -20.03 0.63 2.43
C LYS A 138 -18.59 0.47 1.93
N THR A 139 -17.82 1.51 2.12
CA THR A 139 -16.41 1.59 1.70
C THR A 139 -15.51 1.98 2.88
N VAL A 140 -14.24 2.21 2.63
CA VAL A 140 -13.31 2.76 3.62
C VAL A 140 -13.77 4.12 4.20
N LYS A 141 -14.61 4.86 3.49
CA LYS A 141 -15.22 6.11 3.98
C LYS A 141 -16.18 5.91 5.15
N ASP A 142 -16.73 4.71 5.26
CA ASP A 142 -17.67 4.30 6.31
C ASP A 142 -16.96 3.60 7.47
N ASN A 143 -15.66 3.87 7.67
CA ASN A 143 -14.78 3.27 8.68
C ASN A 143 -14.63 1.74 8.56
N LEU A 144 -14.87 1.17 7.38
CA LEU A 144 -14.53 -0.23 7.11
C LEU A 144 -13.08 -0.31 6.61
N PRO A 145 -12.25 -1.21 7.11
CA PRO A 145 -10.87 -1.38 6.66
C PRO A 145 -10.80 -2.10 5.31
N LEU A 146 -11.52 -1.58 4.31
CA LEU A 146 -11.54 -2.12 2.95
C LEU A 146 -10.41 -1.52 2.12
N SER A 147 -9.81 -2.35 1.27
CA SER A 147 -8.74 -1.92 0.38
C SER A 147 -9.23 -0.93 -0.67
N PHE A 148 -8.35 -0.02 -1.06
CA PHE A 148 -8.64 0.97 -2.09
C PHE A 148 -7.38 1.33 -2.87
N ALA A 149 -7.56 1.93 -4.04
CA ALA A 149 -6.45 2.48 -4.81
C ALA A 149 -6.72 3.93 -5.18
N MET A 150 -5.76 4.80 -4.93
CA MET A 150 -5.84 6.23 -5.22
C MET A 150 -4.64 6.71 -6.02
N LYS A 151 -4.87 7.75 -6.81
CA LYS A 151 -3.81 8.45 -7.55
C LYS A 151 -2.85 9.15 -6.60
N GLY A 152 -1.58 9.17 -6.96
CA GLY A 152 -0.54 9.84 -6.18
C GLY A 152 -0.81 11.33 -5.96
N GLU A 153 -1.39 12.00 -6.96
CA GLU A 153 -1.79 13.42 -6.84
C GLU A 153 -2.81 13.68 -5.74
N ASP A 154 -3.77 12.77 -5.57
CA ASP A 154 -4.81 12.91 -4.56
C ASP A 154 -4.24 12.72 -3.14
N PHE A 155 -3.28 11.82 -2.96
CA PHE A 155 -2.54 11.72 -1.69
C PHE A 155 -1.75 12.99 -1.37
N ILE A 156 -1.14 13.63 -2.35
CA ILE A 156 -0.42 14.91 -2.16
C ILE A 156 -1.40 16.01 -1.73
N LYS A 157 -2.60 16.05 -2.31
CA LYS A 157 -3.66 17.00 -1.91
C LYS A 157 -4.11 16.76 -0.46
N CYS A 158 -4.39 15.50 -0.09
CA CYS A 158 -4.73 15.11 1.28
C CYS A 158 -3.67 15.56 2.29
N ARG A 159 -2.39 15.29 2.00
CA ARG A 159 -1.28 15.71 2.86
C ARG A 159 -1.23 17.22 3.06
N ARG A 160 -1.41 18.00 2.00
CA ARG A 160 -1.43 19.47 2.08
C ARG A 160 -2.60 19.99 2.92
N GLN A 161 -3.75 19.34 2.83
CA GLN A 161 -4.94 19.69 3.61
C GLN A 161 -4.70 19.45 5.10
N ILE A 162 -4.22 18.27 5.46
CA ILE A 162 -3.93 17.91 6.86
C ILE A 162 -2.87 18.85 7.46
N ASN A 163 -1.81 19.16 6.74
CA ASN A 163 -0.79 20.10 7.23
C ASN A 163 -1.36 21.50 7.50
N LYS A 164 -2.34 21.96 6.72
CA LYS A 164 -2.99 23.24 6.96
C LYS A 164 -3.88 23.22 8.20
N GLU A 165 -4.61 22.13 8.41
CA GLU A 165 -5.51 21.97 9.55
C GLU A 165 -4.73 21.83 10.85
N THR A 166 -3.73 20.96 10.90
CA THR A 166 -2.87 20.79 12.09
C THR A 166 -2.08 22.04 12.44
N THR A 167 -1.66 22.85 11.48
CA THR A 167 -0.97 24.13 11.76
C THR A 167 -1.92 25.15 12.36
N ARG A 168 -3.21 25.09 12.06
CA ARG A 168 -4.21 26.01 12.65
C ARG A 168 -4.60 25.63 14.08
N GLU A 169 -4.57 24.36 14.43
CA GLU A 169 -4.88 23.89 15.80
C GLU A 169 -3.74 24.15 16.79
N PHE A 170 -2.50 24.33 16.32
CA PHE A 170 -1.31 24.52 17.18
C PHE A 170 -0.80 25.97 17.25
N LEU A 171 -1.46 26.90 16.58
CA LEU A 171 -1.18 28.34 16.74
C LEU A 171 -2.34 28.96 17.55
N PRO A 172 -2.07 29.45 18.77
CA PRO A 172 -3.07 30.19 19.55
C PRO A 172 -3.45 31.50 18.86
#